data_26abd4cb008c75cd9189e343c55eff7c
#
_entry.id   26abd4cb008c75cd9189e343c55eff7c
#
_cell.length_a   1.000
_cell.length_b   1.000
_cell.length_c   1.000
_cell.angle_alpha   90.00
_cell.angle_beta   90.00
_cell.angle_gamma   90.00
#
_symmetry.space_group_name_H-M   'P 1'
#
loop_
_entity.id
_entity.type
_entity.pdbx_description
1 polymer ?
#
loop_
_entity_poly.entity_id
_entity_poly.type
_entity_poly.pdbx_seq_one_letter_code
_entity_poly.pdbx_strand_id
1 'polypeptide(L)'
;MPSPKLTRLELQIMDALWTHGASSVREIQERFAEKDRPAYTTVQTMVYRLETKKAIRRVKKIGNAHIFEAAISRNAAQRRLIDDLLSFFGGRNQPVMAHLIESGNLTLDDVKEAEQTLRKLGKKSRG
;
A
#
# COMPACT_ATOMS: atom_id res chain seq x y z
N MET A 1 -4.04 -16.27 0.51
CA MET A 1 -4.37 -15.56 -0.72
C MET A 1 -3.42 -14.41 -0.92
N PRO A 2 -2.85 -14.24 -2.11
CA PRO A 2 -2.02 -13.08 -2.35
C PRO A 2 -2.88 -11.82 -2.33
N SER A 3 -2.27 -10.70 -1.93
CA SER A 3 -2.95 -9.43 -1.93
C SER A 3 -3.28 -9.00 -3.36
N PRO A 4 -4.41 -8.31 -3.59
CA PRO A 4 -4.75 -7.84 -4.92
C PRO A 4 -3.77 -6.78 -5.42
N LYS A 5 -3.65 -6.69 -6.74
CA LYS A 5 -2.86 -5.65 -7.38
C LYS A 5 -3.66 -4.35 -7.31
N LEU A 6 -3.02 -3.28 -6.83
CA LEU A 6 -3.66 -1.98 -6.67
C LEU A 6 -3.01 -0.95 -7.59
N THR A 7 -3.86 -0.08 -8.16
CA THR A 7 -3.37 1.07 -8.91
C THR A 7 -2.88 2.14 -7.94
N ARG A 8 -2.22 3.17 -8.46
CA ARG A 8 -1.72 4.27 -7.63
C ARG A 8 -2.85 4.97 -6.86
N LEU A 9 -3.95 5.28 -7.53
CA LEU A 9 -5.08 5.95 -6.88
C LEU A 9 -5.74 5.04 -5.85
N GLU A 10 -5.90 3.76 -6.17
CA GLU A 10 -6.43 2.79 -5.22
C GLU A 10 -5.56 2.71 -3.96
N LEU A 11 -4.24 2.73 -4.13
CA LEU A 11 -3.31 2.69 -3.00
C LEU A 11 -3.41 3.95 -2.15
N GLN A 12 -3.61 5.12 -2.76
CA GLN A 12 -3.83 6.36 -2.03
C GLN A 12 -5.10 6.30 -1.19
N ILE A 13 -6.16 5.71 -1.74
CA ILE A 13 -7.42 5.51 -1.00
C ILE A 13 -7.20 4.56 0.18
N MET A 14 -6.50 3.45 -0.06
CA MET A 14 -6.15 2.51 1.00
C MET A 14 -5.34 3.19 2.11
N ASP A 15 -4.39 4.07 1.73
CA ASP A 15 -3.58 4.79 2.69
C ASP A 15 -4.44 5.67 3.61
N ALA A 16 -5.46 6.31 3.07
CA ALA A 16 -6.41 7.09 3.86
C ALA A 16 -7.13 6.21 4.89
N LEU A 17 -7.54 5.01 4.48
CA LEU A 17 -8.20 4.07 5.39
C LEU A 17 -7.26 3.52 6.45
N TRP A 18 -6.03 3.19 6.09
CA TRP A 18 -5.04 2.71 7.07
C TRP A 18 -4.65 3.80 8.07
N THR A 19 -4.56 5.02 7.60
CA THR A 19 -4.13 6.15 8.45
C THR A 19 -5.25 6.66 9.35
N HIS A 20 -6.46 6.78 8.81
CA HIS A 20 -7.57 7.44 9.51
C HIS A 20 -8.67 6.49 9.97
N GLY A 21 -8.62 5.22 9.56
CA GLY A 21 -9.63 4.23 9.93
C GLY A 21 -10.84 4.27 9.03
N ALA A 22 -11.90 3.56 9.44
CA ALA A 22 -13.12 3.42 8.65
C ALA A 22 -13.70 4.78 8.26
N SER A 23 -14.06 4.93 7.00
CA SER A 23 -14.45 6.23 6.42
C SER A 23 -15.51 6.05 5.33
N SER A 24 -16.29 7.11 5.11
CA SER A 24 -17.19 7.21 3.96
C SER A 24 -16.41 7.63 2.72
N VAL A 25 -17.04 7.52 1.55
CA VAL A 25 -16.42 7.96 0.29
C VAL A 25 -16.05 9.45 0.37
N ARG A 26 -16.94 10.27 0.92
CA ARG A 26 -16.68 11.71 1.05
C ARG A 26 -15.49 11.99 1.96
N GLU A 27 -15.42 11.30 3.08
CA GLU A 27 -14.29 11.45 4.00
C GLU A 27 -12.97 11.05 3.33
N ILE A 28 -12.99 9.96 2.56
CA ILE A 28 -11.81 9.54 1.80
C ILE A 28 -11.40 10.63 0.80
N GLN A 29 -12.37 11.16 0.05
CA GLN A 29 -12.12 12.24 -0.89
C GLN A 29 -11.46 13.44 -0.21
N GLU A 30 -11.96 13.84 0.96
CA GLU A 30 -11.48 15.00 1.70
C GLU A 30 -10.07 14.81 2.25
N ARG A 31 -9.56 13.57 2.33
CA ARG A 31 -8.19 13.30 2.76
C ARG A 31 -7.15 13.64 1.71
N PHE A 32 -7.56 13.76 0.44
CA PHE A 32 -6.65 14.21 -0.61
C PHE A 32 -6.42 15.71 -0.48
N ALA A 33 -5.18 16.14 -0.75
CA ALA A 33 -4.87 17.57 -0.81
C ALA A 33 -5.77 18.22 -1.89
N GLU A 34 -6.26 19.42 -1.63
CA GLU A 34 -7.19 20.10 -2.55
C GLU A 34 -6.73 20.10 -4.00
N LYS A 35 -5.45 20.39 -4.23
CA LYS A 35 -4.89 20.46 -5.59
C LYS A 35 -4.86 19.11 -6.31
N ASP A 36 -4.85 18.02 -5.57
CA ASP A 36 -4.76 16.66 -6.13
C ASP A 36 -6.04 15.87 -5.91
N ARG A 37 -7.07 16.50 -5.37
CA ARG A 37 -8.31 15.83 -4.99
C ARG A 37 -9.11 15.34 -6.19
N PRO A 38 -9.35 14.04 -6.31
CA PRO A 38 -10.18 13.50 -7.38
C PRO A 38 -11.64 13.92 -7.18
N ALA A 39 -12.43 13.86 -8.24
CA ALA A 39 -13.86 14.07 -8.16
C ALA A 39 -14.49 12.98 -7.28
N TYR A 40 -15.59 13.31 -6.63
CA TYR A 40 -16.34 12.38 -5.79
C TYR A 40 -16.67 11.07 -6.51
N THR A 41 -17.18 11.18 -7.75
CA THR A 41 -17.54 10.00 -8.55
C THR A 41 -16.34 9.13 -8.87
N THR A 42 -15.17 9.73 -9.06
CA THR A 42 -13.93 8.98 -9.29
C THR A 42 -13.55 8.18 -8.04
N VAL A 43 -13.58 8.81 -6.87
CA VAL A 43 -13.30 8.14 -5.60
C VAL A 43 -14.30 7.02 -5.36
N GLN A 44 -15.59 7.30 -5.60
CA GLN A 44 -16.65 6.30 -5.44
C GLN A 44 -16.41 5.07 -6.31
N THR A 45 -16.05 5.29 -7.57
CA THR A 45 -15.76 4.19 -8.51
C THR A 45 -14.58 3.36 -8.02
N MET A 46 -13.52 4.02 -7.54
CA MET A 46 -12.33 3.33 -7.03
C MET A 46 -12.65 2.56 -5.76
N VAL A 47 -13.45 3.13 -4.86
CA VAL A 47 -13.88 2.45 -3.63
C VAL A 47 -14.66 1.18 -3.97
N TYR A 48 -15.60 1.25 -4.91
CA TYR A 48 -16.37 0.08 -5.32
C TYR A 48 -15.49 -0.97 -5.98
N ARG A 49 -14.48 -0.54 -6.74
CA ARG A 49 -13.51 -1.43 -7.34
C ARG A 49 -12.65 -2.14 -6.28
N LEU A 50 -12.24 -1.40 -5.25
CA LEU A 50 -11.50 -1.98 -4.12
C LEU A 50 -12.36 -2.98 -3.34
N GLU A 51 -13.64 -2.71 -3.21
CA GLU A 51 -14.58 -3.63 -2.58
C GLU A 51 -14.66 -4.93 -3.38
N THR A 52 -14.76 -4.83 -4.71
CA THR A 52 -14.78 -5.99 -5.61
C THR A 52 -13.47 -6.79 -5.49
N LYS A 53 -12.34 -6.12 -5.35
CA LYS A 53 -11.04 -6.76 -5.14
C LYS A 53 -10.88 -7.35 -3.74
N LYS A 54 -11.85 -7.12 -2.85
CA LYS A 54 -11.83 -7.54 -1.45
C LYS A 54 -10.71 -6.87 -0.65
N ALA A 55 -10.27 -5.71 -1.09
CA ALA A 55 -9.28 -4.91 -0.37
C ALA A 55 -9.94 -4.07 0.73
N ILE A 56 -11.22 -3.76 0.56
CA ILE A 56 -12.02 -3.05 1.57
C ILE A 56 -13.36 -3.76 1.73
N ARG A 57 -14.04 -3.44 2.83
CA ARG A 57 -15.39 -3.97 3.10
C ARG A 57 -16.25 -2.88 3.74
N ARG A 58 -17.56 -3.01 3.54
CA ARG A 58 -18.54 -2.15 4.21
C ARG A 58 -18.75 -2.66 5.62
N VAL A 59 -18.73 -1.74 6.59
CA VAL A 59 -18.90 -2.12 8.00
C VAL A 59 -20.20 -1.61 8.59
N LYS A 60 -20.72 -0.48 8.12
CA LYS A 60 -21.97 0.09 8.60
C LYS A 60 -22.44 1.17 7.65
N LYS A 61 -23.62 1.71 7.95
CA LYS A 61 -24.20 2.83 7.22
C LYS A 61 -24.58 3.90 8.22
N ILE A 62 -24.15 5.14 7.95
CA ILE A 62 -24.52 6.30 8.78
C ILE A 62 -25.31 7.23 7.88
N GLY A 63 -26.61 7.41 8.17
CA GLY A 63 -27.50 8.12 7.27
C GLY A 63 -27.55 7.38 5.94
N ASN A 64 -27.23 8.07 4.84
CA ASN A 64 -27.18 7.48 3.50
C ASN A 64 -25.75 7.09 3.08
N ALA A 65 -24.78 7.27 3.97
CA ALA A 65 -23.37 7.01 3.66
C ALA A 65 -22.93 5.65 4.17
N HIS A 66 -22.41 4.82 3.26
CA HIS A 66 -21.74 3.57 3.65
C HIS A 66 -20.34 3.90 4.19
N ILE A 67 -19.94 3.20 5.22
CA ILE A 67 -18.63 3.33 5.84
C ILE A 67 -17.81 2.10 5.47
N PHE A 68 -16.59 2.35 5.01
CA PHE A 68 -15.68 1.31 4.52
C PHE A 68 -14.45 1.23 5.40
N GLU A 69 -13.91 0.03 5.54
CA GLU A 69 -12.63 -0.17 6.24
C GLU A 69 -11.71 -1.03 5.38
N ALA A 70 -10.41 -0.93 5.64
CA ALA A 70 -9.42 -1.76 4.95
C ALA A 70 -9.60 -3.22 5.39
N ALA A 71 -9.65 -4.13 4.41
CA ALA A 71 -9.73 -5.57 4.63
C ALA A 71 -8.37 -6.25 4.47
N ILE A 72 -7.38 -5.53 3.91
CA ILE A 72 -6.00 -6.01 3.79
C ILE A 72 -5.08 -5.05 4.55
N SER A 73 -3.95 -5.57 5.04
CA SER A 73 -3.01 -4.74 5.78
C SER A 73 -2.15 -3.88 4.85
N ARG A 74 -1.65 -2.76 5.38
CA ARG A 74 -0.70 -1.91 4.67
C ARG A 74 0.53 -2.72 4.26
N ASN A 75 1.04 -3.54 5.17
CA ASN A 75 2.23 -4.36 4.93
C ASN A 75 2.02 -5.33 3.77
N ALA A 76 0.87 -6.01 3.73
CA ALA A 76 0.56 -6.94 2.64
C ALA A 76 0.48 -6.24 1.29
N ALA A 77 -0.16 -5.06 1.25
CA ALA A 77 -0.26 -4.27 0.03
C ALA A 77 1.10 -3.77 -0.45
N GLN A 78 1.93 -3.30 0.48
CA GLN A 78 3.27 -2.83 0.15
C GLN A 78 4.15 -3.96 -0.39
N ARG A 79 4.08 -5.13 0.22
CA ARG A 79 4.84 -6.30 -0.24
C ARG A 79 4.44 -6.70 -1.66
N ARG A 80 3.16 -6.67 -1.96
CA ARG A 80 2.68 -6.97 -3.31
C ARG A 80 3.22 -5.97 -4.33
N LEU A 81 3.26 -4.68 -3.98
CA LEU A 81 3.82 -3.65 -4.85
C LEU A 81 5.31 -3.89 -5.11
N ILE A 82 6.06 -4.23 -4.07
CA ILE A 82 7.48 -4.52 -4.18
C ILE A 82 7.70 -5.75 -5.07
N ASP A 83 6.92 -6.81 -4.86
CA ASP A 83 7.03 -8.02 -5.68
C ASP A 83 6.75 -7.72 -7.16
N ASP A 84 5.72 -6.93 -7.43
CA ASP A 84 5.38 -6.53 -8.79
C ASP A 84 6.51 -5.71 -9.41
N LEU A 85 7.08 -4.76 -8.65
CA LEU A 85 8.19 -3.96 -9.11
C LEU A 85 9.41 -4.83 -9.46
N LEU A 86 9.78 -5.72 -8.57
CA LEU A 86 10.93 -6.60 -8.76
C LEU A 86 10.75 -7.51 -9.98
N SER A 87 9.51 -7.90 -10.28
CA SER A 87 9.23 -8.74 -11.45
C SER A 87 9.59 -8.03 -12.76
N PHE A 88 9.49 -6.69 -12.83
CA PHE A 88 9.90 -5.92 -14.01
C PHE A 88 11.41 -5.95 -14.23
N PHE A 89 12.18 -6.27 -13.19
CA PHE A 89 13.63 -6.36 -13.26
C PHE A 89 14.12 -7.81 -13.36
N GLY A 90 13.22 -8.74 -13.65
CA GLY A 90 13.57 -10.16 -13.79
C GLY A 90 14.15 -10.75 -12.51
N GLY A 91 13.74 -10.23 -11.36
CA GLY A 91 14.25 -10.68 -10.06
C GLY A 91 15.62 -10.12 -9.68
N ARG A 92 16.16 -9.21 -10.50
CA ARG A 92 17.47 -8.60 -10.22
C ARG A 92 17.30 -7.42 -9.27
N ASN A 93 17.98 -7.47 -8.15
CA ASN A 93 17.90 -6.44 -7.11
C ASN A 93 18.87 -5.28 -7.33
N GLN A 94 19.94 -5.50 -8.06
CA GLN A 94 21.03 -4.53 -8.21
C GLN A 94 20.58 -3.17 -8.74
N PRO A 95 19.75 -3.08 -9.80
CA PRO A 95 19.31 -1.76 -10.28
C PRO A 95 18.51 -0.98 -9.23
N VAL A 96 17.69 -1.67 -8.44
CA VAL A 96 16.89 -1.04 -7.39
C VAL A 96 17.80 -0.54 -6.27
N MET A 97 18.73 -1.37 -5.82
CA MET A 97 19.70 -1.01 -4.77
C MET A 97 20.56 0.18 -5.20
N ALA A 98 21.07 0.13 -6.44
CA ALA A 98 21.90 1.21 -6.96
C ALA A 98 21.15 2.54 -6.99
N HIS A 99 19.91 2.53 -7.45
CA HIS A 99 19.08 3.73 -7.49
C HIS A 99 18.81 4.28 -6.08
N LEU A 100 18.49 3.41 -5.14
CA LEU A 100 18.23 3.83 -3.76
C LEU A 100 19.44 4.46 -3.11
N ILE A 101 20.64 3.92 -3.39
CA ILE A 101 21.90 4.47 -2.88
C ILE A 101 22.18 5.83 -3.52
N GLU A 102 22.11 5.92 -4.85
CA GLU A 102 22.42 7.14 -5.59
C GLU A 102 21.46 8.28 -5.27
N SER A 103 20.20 7.97 -5.01
CA SER A 103 19.18 8.96 -4.68
C SER A 103 19.21 9.40 -3.21
N GLY A 104 20.05 8.76 -2.38
CA GLY A 104 20.15 9.08 -0.96
C GLY A 104 19.06 8.46 -0.10
N ASN A 105 18.22 7.60 -0.68
CA ASN A 105 17.16 6.93 0.06
C ASN A 105 17.64 5.72 0.84
N LEU A 106 18.84 5.21 0.53
CA LEU A 106 19.44 4.10 1.26
C LEU A 106 20.77 4.57 1.83
N THR A 107 20.86 4.60 3.17
CA THR A 107 22.02 5.08 3.89
C THR A 107 22.86 3.91 4.42
N LEU A 108 24.07 4.22 4.89
CA LEU A 108 24.91 3.19 5.53
C LEU A 108 24.21 2.58 6.76
N ASP A 109 23.49 3.38 7.53
CA ASP A 109 22.73 2.89 8.68
C ASP A 109 21.65 1.91 8.24
N ASP A 110 20.96 2.19 7.13
CA ASP A 110 19.96 1.29 6.56
C ASP A 110 20.59 -0.05 6.16
N VAL A 111 21.79 0.01 5.58
CA VAL A 111 22.52 -1.21 5.16
C VAL A 111 22.93 -2.03 6.38
N LYS A 112 23.40 -1.38 7.44
CA LYS A 112 23.77 -2.07 8.69
C LYS A 112 22.57 -2.76 9.32
N GLU A 113 21.43 -2.10 9.34
CA GLU A 113 20.18 -2.67 9.84
C GLU A 113 19.73 -3.86 8.99
N ALA A 114 19.84 -3.72 7.67
CA ALA A 114 19.50 -4.79 6.73
C ALA A 114 20.41 -6.00 6.92
N GLU A 115 21.69 -5.77 7.18
CA GLU A 115 22.65 -6.86 7.46
C GLU A 115 22.21 -7.66 8.68
N GLN A 116 21.80 -6.99 9.75
CA GLN A 116 21.31 -7.67 10.96
C GLN A 116 20.08 -8.52 10.66
N THR A 117 19.17 -8.00 9.86
CA THR A 117 17.95 -8.72 9.45
C THR A 117 18.31 -9.98 8.67
N LEU A 118 19.25 -9.87 7.74
CA LEU A 118 19.72 -11.00 6.94
C LEU A 118 20.36 -12.07 7.83
N ARG A 119 21.12 -11.68 8.82
CA ARG A 119 21.76 -12.63 9.76
C ARG A 119 20.72 -13.36 10.58
N LYS A 120 19.66 -12.67 11.03
CA LYS A 120 18.55 -13.30 11.77
C LYS A 120 17.81 -14.32 10.92
N LEU A 121 17.55 -14.00 9.65
CA LEU A 121 16.89 -14.90 8.71
C LEU A 121 17.76 -16.13 8.43
N GLY A 122 19.06 -15.92 8.28
CA GLY A 122 20.01 -17.01 8.08
C GLY A 122 20.02 -17.99 9.25
N LYS A 123 19.97 -17.49 10.48
CA LYS A 123 19.89 -18.34 11.68
C LYS A 123 18.58 -19.13 11.72
N LYS A 124 17.45 -18.50 11.36
CA LYS A 124 16.15 -19.18 11.31
C LYS A 124 16.14 -20.29 10.26
N SER A 125 16.77 -20.03 9.10
CA SER A 125 16.84 -21.01 8.02
C SER A 125 17.65 -22.24 8.39
N ARG A 126 18.62 -22.09 9.26
CA ARG A 126 19.50 -23.19 9.70
C ARG A 126 18.94 -23.96 10.90
N GLY A 127 18.05 -23.32 11.61
CA GLY A 127 17.39 -23.92 12.75
C GLY A 127 16.13 -24.61 12.40
#